data_8a73b72d9f40fe3be7762e7d7594b007
#
_entry.id   8a73b72d9f40fe3be7762e7d7594b007
#
_cell.length_a   1.000
_cell.length_b   1.000
_cell.length_c   1.000
_cell.angle_alpha   90.00
_cell.angle_beta   90.00
_cell.angle_gamma   90.00
#
_symmetry.space_group_name_H-M   'P 1'
#
loop_
_entity.id
_entity.type
_entity.pdbx_description
1 polymer ?
#
loop_
_entity_poly.entity_id
_entity_poly.type
_entity_poly.pdbx_seq_one_letter_code
_entity_poly.pdbx_strand_id
1 'polypeptide(L)'
;MIAGSYRVRKVSTPEEAEKIVEFFFSPDSFDDIRHTPGEMEHFRKLPYRALRGETVFWYVTNERGELIGVNSVEENEQKTGGYEWDYVVVHKEYRHSGVASALIEEMLSTLERMQARYLVTYTCSLPEYMAIRRLFERYGFQLIGQLPDYYFVGEDRLIYYRQIS
;
A
#
# COMPACT_ATOMS: atom_id res chain seq x y z
N MET A 1 -1.17 18.23 -20.43
CA MET A 1 -1.58 18.38 -19.02
C MET A 1 -0.51 17.76 -18.16
N ILE A 2 0.17 18.55 -17.38
CA ILE A 2 1.06 18.02 -16.36
C ILE A 2 0.16 17.14 -15.48
N ALA A 3 0.46 15.86 -15.35
CA ALA A 3 -0.20 14.99 -14.39
C ALA A 3 -0.24 15.80 -13.09
N GLY A 4 -1.43 16.15 -12.65
CA GLY A 4 -1.59 17.02 -11.50
C GLY A 4 -0.74 16.46 -10.38
N SER A 5 0.13 17.29 -9.79
CA SER A 5 0.91 16.91 -8.65
C SER A 5 -0.07 16.68 -7.50
N TYR A 6 -0.40 15.43 -7.23
CA TYR A 6 -1.22 15.08 -6.09
C TYR A 6 -0.45 15.38 -4.81
N ARG A 7 -1.13 16.00 -3.86
CA ARG A 7 -0.56 16.24 -2.55
C ARG A 7 -0.70 14.99 -1.69
N VAL A 8 0.43 14.38 -1.36
CA VAL A 8 0.48 13.22 -0.48
C VAL A 8 0.62 13.70 0.96
N ARG A 9 -0.27 13.25 1.83
CA ARG A 9 -0.30 13.63 3.25
C ARG A 9 -0.12 12.40 4.13
N LYS A 10 0.43 12.60 5.32
CA LYS A 10 0.50 11.55 6.35
C LYS A 10 -0.74 11.60 7.22
N VAL A 11 -1.22 10.43 7.63
CA VAL A 11 -2.30 10.30 8.61
C VAL A 11 -1.82 10.86 9.94
N SER A 12 -2.58 11.77 10.53
CA SER A 12 -2.25 12.42 11.80
C SER A 12 -3.44 12.57 12.75
N THR A 13 -4.67 12.31 12.31
CA THR A 13 -5.87 12.44 13.12
C THR A 13 -6.73 11.18 13.09
N PRO A 14 -7.53 10.92 14.16
CA PRO A 14 -8.48 9.82 14.17
C PRO A 14 -9.53 9.90 13.05
N GLU A 15 -9.93 11.10 12.68
CA GLU A 15 -10.89 11.34 11.59
C GLU A 15 -10.34 10.91 10.26
N GLU A 16 -9.07 11.18 9.99
CA GLU A 16 -8.37 10.71 8.79
C GLU A 16 -8.28 9.19 8.78
N ALA A 17 -7.91 8.59 9.92
CA ALA A 17 -7.82 7.13 10.05
C ALA A 17 -9.17 6.46 9.78
N GLU A 18 -10.27 7.01 10.31
CA GLU A 18 -11.61 6.47 10.10
C GLU A 18 -12.03 6.53 8.63
N LYS A 19 -11.75 7.62 7.96
CA LYS A 19 -12.03 7.74 6.51
C LYS A 19 -11.29 6.68 5.70
N ILE A 20 -10.07 6.34 6.10
CA ILE A 20 -9.29 5.30 5.42
C ILE A 20 -9.90 3.93 5.66
N VAL A 21 -10.35 3.63 6.88
CA VAL A 21 -11.06 2.38 7.17
C VAL A 21 -12.31 2.26 6.29
N GLU A 22 -13.11 3.33 6.22
CA GLU A 22 -14.30 3.37 5.35
C GLU A 22 -13.93 3.13 3.89
N PHE A 23 -12.83 3.72 3.43
CA PHE A 23 -12.34 3.53 2.05
C PHE A 23 -11.98 2.08 1.78
N PHE A 24 -11.27 1.41 2.67
CA PHE A 24 -10.91 0.00 2.50
C PHE A 24 -12.14 -0.89 2.31
N PHE A 25 -13.23 -0.62 3.03
CA PHE A 25 -14.46 -1.40 2.94
C PHE A 25 -15.42 -0.91 1.86
N SER A 26 -15.08 0.16 1.17
CA SER A 26 -15.92 0.70 0.09
C SER A 26 -15.79 -0.15 -1.18
N PRO A 27 -16.78 -0.10 -2.10
CA PRO A 27 -16.68 -0.79 -3.38
C PRO A 27 -15.64 -0.16 -4.33
N ASP A 28 -15.10 1.00 -3.99
CA ASP A 28 -14.19 1.78 -4.84
C ASP A 28 -12.71 1.48 -4.62
N SER A 29 -12.36 0.65 -3.63
CA SER A 29 -10.98 0.38 -3.24
C SER A 29 -10.38 -0.83 -3.95
N PHE A 30 -10.78 -2.03 -3.62
CA PHE A 30 -10.22 -3.27 -4.15
C PHE A 30 -11.05 -3.85 -5.29
N ASP A 31 -10.39 -4.53 -6.23
CA ASP A 31 -11.07 -5.25 -7.30
C ASP A 31 -11.68 -6.56 -6.78
N ASP A 32 -11.00 -7.22 -5.85
CA ASP A 32 -11.50 -8.43 -5.20
C ASP A 32 -12.21 -8.03 -3.91
N ILE A 33 -13.50 -8.37 -3.84
CA ILE A 33 -14.31 -8.11 -2.64
C ILE A 33 -14.18 -9.23 -1.60
N ARG A 34 -13.46 -10.31 -1.94
CA ARG A 34 -13.28 -11.47 -1.07
C ARG A 34 -12.04 -11.27 -0.20
N HIS A 35 -12.26 -10.69 0.97
CA HIS A 35 -11.20 -10.48 1.95
C HIS A 35 -11.11 -11.63 2.95
N THR A 36 -9.89 -11.97 3.37
CA THR A 36 -9.68 -12.91 4.46
C THR A 36 -10.10 -12.27 5.79
N PRO A 37 -10.46 -13.07 6.82
CA PRO A 37 -10.75 -12.50 8.14
C PRO A 37 -9.62 -11.67 8.71
N GLY A 38 -8.37 -12.09 8.50
CA GLY A 38 -7.19 -11.35 8.94
C GLY A 38 -7.03 -10.01 8.24
N GLU A 39 -7.31 -9.95 6.93
CA GLU A 39 -7.28 -8.70 6.18
C GLU A 39 -8.33 -7.71 6.69
N MET A 40 -9.55 -8.18 6.93
CA MET A 40 -10.63 -7.31 7.44
C MET A 40 -10.27 -6.70 8.79
N GLU A 41 -9.69 -7.48 9.68
CA GLU A 41 -9.23 -6.99 10.98
C GLU A 41 -8.09 -5.98 10.80
N HIS A 42 -7.16 -6.28 9.92
CA HIS A 42 -6.02 -5.42 9.61
C HIS A 42 -6.47 -4.07 9.04
N PHE A 43 -7.43 -4.04 8.13
CA PHE A 43 -8.00 -2.81 7.58
C PHE A 43 -8.59 -1.90 8.67
N ARG A 44 -9.21 -2.48 9.69
CA ARG A 44 -9.80 -1.69 10.79
C ARG A 44 -8.74 -1.08 11.70
N LYS A 45 -7.59 -1.72 11.85
CA LYS A 45 -6.55 -1.34 12.81
C LYS A 45 -5.42 -0.51 12.21
N LEU A 46 -5.04 -0.80 10.97
CA LEU A 46 -3.83 -0.26 10.36
C LEU A 46 -3.75 1.26 10.34
N PRO A 47 -4.80 2.00 9.91
CA PRO A 47 -4.70 3.46 9.90
C PRO A 47 -4.52 4.07 11.29
N TYR A 48 -5.12 3.46 12.33
CA TYR A 48 -4.98 3.93 13.71
C TYR A 48 -3.58 3.68 14.28
N ARG A 49 -2.88 2.67 13.79
CA ARG A 49 -1.48 2.39 14.18
C ARG A 49 -0.54 3.52 13.74
N ALA A 50 -0.88 4.23 12.68
CA ALA A 50 -0.14 5.41 12.23
C ALA A 50 -0.16 6.52 13.28
N LEU A 51 -1.25 6.66 14.03
CA LEU A 51 -1.39 7.66 15.11
C LEU A 51 -0.46 7.37 16.27
N ARG A 52 -0.03 6.12 16.44
CA ARG A 52 0.91 5.69 17.49
C ARG A 52 2.36 5.64 17.02
N GLY A 53 2.61 6.01 15.75
CA GLY A 53 3.95 5.95 15.15
C GLY A 53 4.44 4.54 14.81
N GLU A 54 3.56 3.55 14.82
CA GLU A 54 3.91 2.15 14.52
C GLU A 54 4.03 1.87 13.02
N THR A 55 3.40 2.70 12.20
CA THR A 55 3.43 2.61 10.74
C THR A 55 3.46 4.01 10.15
N VAL A 56 3.94 4.16 8.93
CA VAL A 56 3.80 5.40 8.16
C VAL A 56 2.68 5.18 7.16
N PHE A 57 1.67 6.03 7.22
CA PHE A 57 0.48 5.92 6.40
C PHE A 57 0.23 7.22 5.65
N TRP A 58 0.18 7.14 4.32
CA TRP A 58 -0.07 8.28 3.43
C TRP A 58 -1.43 8.15 2.77
N TYR A 59 -2.00 9.29 2.43
CA TYR A 59 -3.23 9.35 1.67
C TYR A 59 -3.25 10.53 0.70
N VAL A 60 -4.12 10.45 -0.29
CA VAL A 60 -4.37 11.52 -1.27
C VAL A 60 -5.88 11.76 -1.32
N THR A 61 -6.27 13.03 -1.37
CA THR A 61 -7.67 13.42 -1.60
C THR A 61 -7.79 14.19 -2.91
N ASN A 62 -8.99 14.18 -3.49
CA ASN A 62 -9.31 15.04 -4.64
C ASN A 62 -9.63 16.47 -4.17
N GLU A 63 -10.00 17.34 -5.11
CA GLU A 63 -10.34 18.74 -4.82
C GLU A 63 -11.53 18.92 -3.87
N ARG A 64 -12.42 17.92 -3.81
CA ARG A 64 -13.58 17.90 -2.92
C ARG A 64 -13.28 17.30 -1.55
N GLY A 65 -12.04 16.93 -1.29
CA GLY A 65 -11.63 16.30 -0.05
C GLY A 65 -11.99 14.81 0.06
N GLU A 66 -12.40 14.18 -1.01
CA GLU A 66 -12.70 12.74 -1.04
C GLU A 66 -11.42 11.94 -1.16
N LEU A 67 -11.32 10.85 -0.41
CA LEU A 67 -10.15 9.98 -0.40
C LEU A 67 -10.05 9.21 -1.71
N ILE A 68 -8.91 9.31 -2.39
CA ILE A 68 -8.69 8.67 -3.69
C ILE A 68 -7.50 7.72 -3.72
N GLY A 69 -6.68 7.70 -2.69
CA GLY A 69 -5.56 6.77 -2.63
C GLY A 69 -4.92 6.71 -1.26
N VAL A 70 -4.37 5.55 -0.93
CA VAL A 70 -3.68 5.29 0.34
C VAL A 70 -2.46 4.41 0.11
N ASN A 71 -1.48 4.54 1.02
CA ASN A 71 -0.27 3.73 0.99
C ASN A 71 0.33 3.65 2.40
N SER A 72 0.96 2.53 2.75
CA SER A 72 1.56 2.40 4.08
C SER A 72 2.77 1.48 4.08
N VAL A 73 3.69 1.77 5.02
CA VAL A 73 4.85 0.93 5.31
C VAL A 73 5.03 0.78 6.81
N GLU A 74 5.65 -0.31 7.21
CA GLU A 74 5.95 -0.61 8.60
C GLU A 74 7.34 -1.24 8.69
N GLU A 75 8.11 -0.86 9.70
CA GLU A 75 9.39 -1.52 9.96
C GLU A 75 9.15 -2.96 10.41
N ASN A 76 10.04 -3.89 10.02
CA ASN A 76 9.92 -5.29 10.40
C ASN A 76 9.97 -5.45 11.94
N GLU A 77 9.43 -6.56 12.44
CA GLU A 77 9.33 -6.84 13.88
C GLU A 77 10.69 -6.78 14.60
N GLN A 78 11.77 -7.12 13.91
CA GLN A 78 13.11 -7.16 14.48
C GLN A 78 13.76 -5.77 14.58
N LYS A 79 13.13 -4.74 14.01
CA LYS A 79 13.64 -3.36 14.00
C LYS A 79 15.05 -3.25 13.42
N THR A 80 15.26 -3.87 12.28
CA THR A 80 16.57 -3.93 11.62
C THR A 80 16.73 -2.95 10.46
N GLY A 81 15.80 -2.01 10.28
CA GLY A 81 15.84 -1.06 9.18
C GLY A 81 15.24 -1.58 7.87
N GLY A 82 14.70 -2.79 7.87
CA GLY A 82 13.92 -3.32 6.76
C GLY A 82 12.45 -3.01 6.95
N TYR A 83 11.76 -2.70 5.85
CA TYR A 83 10.35 -2.27 5.88
C TYR A 83 9.47 -3.23 5.08
N GLU A 84 8.22 -3.34 5.50
CA GLU A 84 7.17 -4.03 4.76
C GLU A 84 6.23 -2.98 4.16
N TRP A 85 6.00 -3.09 2.86
CA TRP A 85 5.03 -2.26 2.16
C TRP A 85 3.69 -2.99 2.18
N ASP A 86 2.74 -2.40 2.86
CA ASP A 86 1.48 -3.08 3.15
C ASP A 86 0.47 -2.92 2.02
N TYR A 87 -0.17 -1.76 1.92
CA TYR A 87 -1.18 -1.55 0.89
C TYR A 87 -0.92 -0.26 0.12
N VAL A 88 -0.98 -0.37 -1.21
CA VAL A 88 -1.19 0.76 -2.10
C VAL A 88 -2.55 0.53 -2.77
N VAL A 89 -3.50 1.40 -2.48
CA VAL A 89 -4.86 1.27 -3.00
C VAL A 89 -5.29 2.59 -3.58
N VAL A 90 -5.73 2.58 -4.84
CA VAL A 90 -6.22 3.76 -5.55
C VAL A 90 -7.70 3.55 -5.88
N HIS A 91 -8.51 4.56 -5.61
CA HIS A 91 -9.92 4.60 -5.95
C HIS A 91 -10.11 4.23 -7.43
N LYS A 92 -11.04 3.34 -7.73
CA LYS A 92 -11.25 2.78 -9.07
C LYS A 92 -11.37 3.84 -10.17
N GLU A 93 -12.06 4.95 -9.89
CA GLU A 93 -12.25 6.04 -10.85
C GLU A 93 -10.98 6.88 -11.08
N TYR A 94 -9.97 6.76 -10.21
CA TYR A 94 -8.73 7.55 -10.28
C TYR A 94 -7.52 6.71 -10.70
N ARG A 95 -7.73 5.46 -11.09
CA ARG A 95 -6.65 4.60 -11.60
C ARG A 95 -6.10 5.16 -12.92
N HIS A 96 -4.82 4.92 -13.17
CA HIS A 96 -4.10 5.44 -14.35
C HIS A 96 -4.01 6.97 -14.42
N SER A 97 -4.23 7.66 -13.30
CA SER A 97 -4.16 9.12 -13.21
C SER A 97 -2.92 9.64 -12.46
N GLY A 98 -2.00 8.75 -12.06
CA GLY A 98 -0.77 9.12 -11.38
C GLY A 98 -0.85 9.11 -9.85
N VAL A 99 -1.96 8.73 -9.24
CA VAL A 99 -2.12 8.68 -7.78
C VAL A 99 -1.17 7.64 -7.17
N ALA A 100 -1.12 6.43 -7.72
CA ALA A 100 -0.23 5.38 -7.23
C ALA A 100 1.23 5.82 -7.33
N SER A 101 1.64 6.41 -8.46
CA SER A 101 3.00 6.90 -8.65
C SER A 101 3.37 7.96 -7.61
N ALA A 102 2.47 8.92 -7.33
CA ALA A 102 2.72 9.95 -6.32
C ALA A 102 2.93 9.34 -4.93
N LEU A 103 2.10 8.37 -4.55
CA LEU A 103 2.20 7.66 -3.28
C LEU A 103 3.50 6.86 -3.17
N ILE A 104 3.85 6.12 -4.21
CA ILE A 104 5.05 5.29 -4.24
C ILE A 104 6.32 6.15 -4.20
N GLU A 105 6.37 7.23 -4.97
CA GLU A 105 7.52 8.13 -4.98
C GLU A 105 7.74 8.80 -3.63
N GLU A 106 6.68 9.24 -2.95
CA GLU A 106 6.78 9.77 -1.59
C GLU A 106 7.28 8.71 -0.59
N MET A 107 6.77 7.51 -0.69
CA MET A 107 7.21 6.38 0.14
C MET A 107 8.70 6.10 -0.06
N LEU A 108 9.15 5.94 -1.30
CA LEU A 108 10.55 5.63 -1.59
C LEU A 108 11.47 6.76 -1.15
N SER A 109 11.08 8.00 -1.39
CA SER A 109 11.83 9.17 -0.94
C SER A 109 11.94 9.21 0.59
N THR A 110 10.86 8.93 1.29
CA THR A 110 10.85 8.85 2.76
C THR A 110 11.78 7.76 3.27
N LEU A 111 11.71 6.56 2.69
CA LEU A 111 12.56 5.44 3.08
C LEU A 111 14.05 5.72 2.82
N GLU A 112 14.37 6.40 1.74
CA GLU A 112 15.74 6.84 1.46
C GLU A 112 16.25 7.82 2.52
N ARG A 113 15.43 8.81 2.87
CA ARG A 113 15.78 9.79 3.94
C ARG A 113 15.96 9.12 5.30
N MET A 114 15.19 8.06 5.56
CA MET A 114 15.29 7.29 6.80
C MET A 114 16.45 6.29 6.79
N GLN A 115 17.15 6.18 5.67
CA GLN A 115 18.22 5.19 5.48
C GLN A 115 17.74 3.75 5.66
N ALA A 116 16.53 3.47 5.20
CA ALA A 116 15.98 2.12 5.22
C ALA A 116 16.84 1.19 4.36
N ARG A 117 16.95 -0.06 4.77
CA ARG A 117 17.80 -1.04 4.10
C ARG A 117 17.11 -1.69 2.91
N TYR A 118 15.85 -2.09 3.08
CA TYR A 118 15.07 -2.74 2.03
C TYR A 118 13.58 -2.52 2.22
N LEU A 119 12.84 -2.87 1.19
CA LEU A 119 11.38 -2.89 1.21
C LEU A 119 10.90 -4.23 0.65
N VAL A 120 9.99 -4.89 1.38
CA VAL A 120 9.36 -6.14 1.00
C VAL A 120 7.87 -5.88 0.82
N THR A 121 7.28 -6.48 -0.19
CA THR A 121 5.82 -6.43 -0.38
C THR A 121 5.31 -7.78 -0.87
N TYR A 122 4.02 -7.97 -0.73
CA TYR A 122 3.35 -9.22 -1.07
C TYR A 122 2.16 -8.96 -1.97
N THR A 123 1.85 -9.92 -2.82
CA THR A 123 0.63 -9.88 -3.63
C THR A 123 0.17 -11.29 -3.97
N CYS A 124 -1.00 -11.39 -4.55
CA CYS A 124 -1.59 -12.66 -4.96
C CYS A 124 -1.18 -13.03 -6.38
N SER A 125 -1.13 -14.33 -6.67
CA SER A 125 -0.77 -14.86 -8.00
C SER A 125 -1.89 -14.77 -9.03
N LEU A 126 -3.11 -14.42 -8.63
CA LEU A 126 -4.26 -14.36 -9.54
C LEU A 126 -4.06 -13.32 -10.66
N PRO A 127 -4.65 -13.56 -11.85
CA PRO A 127 -4.53 -12.63 -12.98
C PRO A 127 -4.99 -11.20 -12.68
N GLU A 128 -5.96 -11.02 -11.79
CA GLU A 128 -6.49 -9.71 -11.38
C GLU A 128 -5.43 -8.83 -10.71
N TYR A 129 -4.36 -9.44 -10.19
CA TYR A 129 -3.26 -8.73 -9.54
C TYR A 129 -2.07 -8.47 -10.48
N MET A 130 -2.20 -8.77 -11.78
CA MET A 130 -1.11 -8.60 -12.73
C MET A 130 -0.65 -7.15 -12.85
N ALA A 131 -1.57 -6.19 -12.80
CA ALA A 131 -1.23 -4.77 -12.89
C ALA A 131 -0.34 -4.32 -11.75
N ILE A 132 -0.62 -4.77 -10.51
CA ILE A 132 0.21 -4.43 -9.35
C ILE A 132 1.58 -5.12 -9.43
N ARG A 133 1.65 -6.36 -9.92
CA ARG A 133 2.94 -7.03 -10.11
C ARG A 133 3.84 -6.31 -11.11
N ARG A 134 3.27 -5.82 -12.21
CA ARG A 134 4.00 -5.00 -13.19
C ARG A 134 4.46 -3.68 -12.60
N LEU A 135 3.63 -3.09 -11.73
CA LEU A 135 4.00 -1.87 -11.02
C LEU A 135 5.22 -2.11 -10.12
N PHE A 136 5.25 -3.21 -9.36
CA PHE A 136 6.42 -3.57 -8.54
C PHE A 136 7.67 -3.70 -9.40
N GLU A 137 7.60 -4.39 -10.51
CA GLU A 137 8.74 -4.57 -11.43
C GLU A 137 9.25 -3.23 -11.97
N ARG A 138 8.35 -2.32 -12.33
CA ARG A 138 8.73 -0.99 -12.80
C ARG A 138 9.48 -0.17 -11.77
N TYR A 139 9.19 -0.36 -10.48
CA TYR A 139 9.89 0.33 -9.40
C TYR A 139 11.08 -0.46 -8.85
N GLY A 140 11.55 -1.47 -9.59
CA GLY A 140 12.79 -2.18 -9.28
C GLY A 140 12.66 -3.31 -8.27
N PHE A 141 11.43 -3.76 -7.99
CA PHE A 141 11.21 -4.93 -7.14
C PHE A 141 11.46 -6.21 -7.91
N GLN A 142 12.01 -7.22 -7.23
CA GLN A 142 12.27 -8.54 -7.77
C GLN A 142 11.41 -9.58 -7.04
N LEU A 143 10.85 -10.51 -7.79
CA LEU A 143 10.16 -11.67 -7.20
C LEU A 143 11.19 -12.60 -6.58
N ILE A 144 11.14 -12.80 -5.27
CA ILE A 144 12.11 -13.61 -4.54
C ILE A 144 11.51 -14.88 -3.92
N GLY A 145 10.20 -15.02 -3.93
CA GLY A 145 9.57 -16.21 -3.34
C GLY A 145 8.09 -16.31 -3.66
N GLN A 146 7.57 -17.51 -3.40
CA GLN A 146 6.16 -17.85 -3.63
C GLN A 146 5.73 -18.88 -2.59
N LEU A 147 4.56 -18.62 -1.96
CA LEU A 147 3.93 -19.53 -1.01
C LEU A 147 2.65 -20.08 -1.62
N PRO A 148 2.63 -21.36 -2.00
CA PRO A 148 1.45 -21.95 -2.64
C PRO A 148 0.22 -21.95 -1.72
N ASP A 149 -0.94 -21.68 -2.29
CA ASP A 149 -2.24 -21.73 -1.60
C ASP A 149 -2.30 -20.92 -0.30
N TYR A 150 -1.55 -19.81 -0.24
CA TYR A 150 -1.42 -19.03 0.99
C TYR A 150 -2.72 -18.36 1.42
N TYR A 151 -3.43 -17.74 0.48
CA TYR A 151 -4.69 -17.03 0.78
C TYR A 151 -5.88 -17.98 0.73
N PHE A 152 -6.00 -18.70 -0.37
CA PHE A 152 -7.00 -19.71 -0.63
C PHE A 152 -6.37 -20.76 -1.56
N VAL A 153 -7.00 -21.90 -1.71
CA VAL A 153 -6.53 -22.90 -2.67
C VAL A 153 -6.51 -22.29 -4.07
N GLY A 154 -5.34 -22.36 -4.72
CA GLY A 154 -5.12 -21.75 -6.04
C GLY A 154 -4.70 -20.28 -6.00
N GLU A 155 -4.57 -19.68 -4.83
CA GLU A 155 -4.20 -18.27 -4.66
C GLU A 155 -2.91 -18.15 -3.86
N ASP A 156 -1.78 -18.15 -4.57
CA ASP A 156 -0.46 -18.13 -3.96
C ASP A 156 -0.08 -16.72 -3.50
N ARG A 157 0.75 -16.65 -2.48
CA ARG A 157 1.38 -15.40 -2.05
C ARG A 157 2.72 -15.25 -2.77
N LEU A 158 2.91 -14.13 -3.47
CA LEU A 158 4.17 -13.76 -4.12
C LEU A 158 4.90 -12.73 -3.27
N ILE A 159 6.24 -12.89 -3.15
CA ILE A 159 7.10 -12.05 -2.32
C ILE A 159 8.01 -11.24 -3.22
N TYR A 160 7.89 -9.92 -3.16
CA TYR A 160 8.71 -8.98 -3.91
C TYR A 160 9.63 -8.21 -2.98
N TYR A 161 10.86 -7.98 -3.42
CA TYR A 161 11.91 -7.36 -2.63
C TYR A 161 12.61 -6.26 -3.43
N ARG A 162 12.91 -5.15 -2.77
CA ARG A 162 13.76 -4.09 -3.32
C ARG A 162 14.74 -3.61 -2.27
N GLN A 163 16.03 -3.56 -2.63
CA GLN A 163 17.05 -2.94 -1.80
C GLN A 163 16.92 -1.40 -1.90
N ILE A 164 16.97 -0.71 -0.77
CA ILE A 164 16.88 0.77 -0.71
C ILE A 164 18.27 1.37 -0.56
N SER A 165 19.06 0.85 0.36
CA SER A 165 20.42 1.37 0.60
C SER A 165 21.48 0.28 0.64
#